data_98126bc72bcf565870dec60b8843308a
#
_entry.id   98126bc72bcf565870dec60b8843308a
#
_cell.length_a   1.000
_cell.length_b   1.000
_cell.length_c   1.000
_cell.angle_alpha   90.00
_cell.angle_beta   90.00
_cell.angle_gamma   90.00
#
_symmetry.space_group_name_H-M   'P 1'
#
loop_
_entity.id
_entity.type
_entity.pdbx_description
1 polymer ?
#
loop_
_entity_poly.entity_id
_entity_poly.type
_entity_poly.pdbx_seq_one_letter_code
_entity_poly.pdbx_strand_id
1 'polypeptide(L)' 'MANPGPATTVTANYIFNGDASNGVLLGGSALKLVGFHGTTPVAQAAAITALTNTATGTEIATAVNAIITALKNKGLTA' A
#
# COMPACT_ATOMS: atom_id res chain seq x y z
N MET A 1 15.52 -6.59 23.72
CA MET A 1 15.94 -7.64 22.79
C MET A 1 16.50 -7.02 21.53
N ALA A 2 17.58 -7.59 21.04
CA ALA A 2 18.17 -7.06 19.82
C ALA A 2 17.27 -7.35 18.60
N ASN A 3 17.22 -6.41 17.72
CA ASN A 3 16.57 -6.60 16.43
C ASN A 3 17.35 -7.66 15.64
N PRO A 4 16.70 -8.71 15.15
CA PRO A 4 17.40 -9.75 14.40
C PRO A 4 17.96 -9.29 13.06
N GLY A 5 17.67 -8.07 12.64
CA GLY A 5 18.08 -7.58 11.35
C GLY A 5 17.24 -8.14 10.20
N PRO A 6 17.65 -7.86 8.95
CA PRO A 6 16.91 -8.34 7.80
C PRO A 6 16.93 -9.87 7.74
N ALA A 7 15.79 -10.47 7.50
CA ALA A 7 15.69 -11.91 7.35
C ALA A 7 16.13 -12.28 5.94
N THR A 8 17.20 -13.10 5.84
CA THR A 8 17.64 -13.63 4.56
C THR A 8 17.04 -14.99 4.27
N THR A 9 16.57 -15.67 5.32
CA THR A 9 15.87 -16.94 5.19
C THR A 9 14.62 -16.86 6.03
N VAL A 10 13.46 -16.91 5.41
CA VAL A 10 12.18 -16.75 6.09
C VAL A 10 11.34 -17.99 5.84
N THR A 11 10.79 -18.54 6.92
CA THR A 11 9.79 -19.58 6.77
C THR A 11 8.50 -18.92 6.29
N ALA A 12 8.01 -19.37 5.14
CA ALA A 12 6.97 -18.68 4.37
C ALA A 12 5.68 -18.39 5.15
N ASN A 13 5.40 -19.12 6.23
CA ASN A 13 4.11 -19.02 6.89
C ASN A 13 4.02 -17.99 8.01
N TYR A 14 5.11 -17.31 8.35
CA TYR A 14 5.14 -16.48 9.56
C TYR A 14 5.80 -15.12 9.37
N ILE A 15 5.66 -14.55 8.21
CA ILE A 15 6.35 -13.28 7.93
C ILE A 15 5.76 -12.14 8.77
N PHE A 16 4.45 -12.02 8.79
CA PHE A 16 3.77 -11.00 9.57
C PHE A 16 2.52 -11.59 10.18
N ASN A 17 2.48 -11.65 11.49
CA ASN A 17 1.36 -12.24 12.19
C ASN A 17 0.80 -11.30 13.24
N GLY A 18 0.63 -10.05 12.95
CA GLY A 18 0.17 -9.06 13.92
C GLY A 18 -0.87 -9.58 14.91
N ASP A 19 -1.18 -8.82 15.93
CA ASP A 19 -2.19 -9.23 16.90
C ASP A 19 -3.56 -8.64 16.55
N ALA A 20 -4.59 -9.14 17.24
CA ALA A 20 -5.97 -8.75 16.96
C ALA A 20 -6.28 -7.30 17.35
N SER A 21 -5.51 -6.72 18.27
CA SER A 21 -5.75 -5.36 18.76
C SER A 21 -4.98 -4.32 17.96
N ASN A 22 -3.74 -4.61 17.60
CA ASN A 22 -2.85 -3.63 16.99
C ASN A 22 -2.56 -3.90 15.51
N GLY A 23 -2.75 -5.14 15.07
CA GLY A 23 -2.53 -5.52 13.69
C GLY A 23 -1.07 -5.45 13.28
N VAL A 24 -0.84 -5.19 11.99
CA VAL A 24 0.49 -5.05 11.40
C VAL A 24 0.59 -3.71 10.69
N LEU A 25 1.67 -2.98 10.94
CA LEU A 25 1.94 -1.72 10.27
C LEU A 25 3.14 -1.88 9.36
N LEU A 26 2.96 -1.56 8.09
CA LEU A 26 4.04 -1.49 7.11
C LEU A 26 4.30 -0.03 6.80
N GLY A 27 5.50 0.43 7.09
CA GLY A 27 5.86 1.83 6.90
C GLY A 27 5.42 2.71 8.07
N GLY A 28 6.37 3.33 8.74
CA GLY A 28 6.10 4.13 9.94
C GLY A 28 5.58 5.54 9.65
N SER A 29 5.56 5.96 8.39
CA SER A 29 5.03 7.27 7.98
C SER A 29 4.68 7.23 6.49
N ALA A 30 4.01 8.29 6.03
CA ALA A 30 3.61 8.40 4.63
C ALA A 30 4.80 8.43 3.66
N LEU A 31 5.97 8.79 4.13
CA LEU A 31 7.17 8.87 3.30
C LEU A 31 7.92 7.54 3.17
N LYS A 32 7.57 6.54 3.96
CA LYS A 32 8.21 5.23 3.89
C LYS A 32 7.76 4.49 2.64
N LEU A 33 8.70 3.79 2.03
CA LEU A 33 8.45 3.12 0.75
C LEU A 33 7.97 1.70 0.97
N VAL A 34 6.85 1.33 0.34
CA VAL A 34 6.27 -0.01 0.42
C VAL A 34 5.89 -0.46 -0.98
N GLY A 35 6.10 -1.74 -1.27
CA GLY A 35 5.71 -2.31 -2.55
C GLY A 35 5.37 -3.78 -2.40
N PHE A 36 4.65 -4.32 -3.38
CA PHE A 36 4.21 -5.72 -3.41
C PHE A 36 4.53 -6.33 -4.78
N HIS A 37 4.65 -7.65 -4.78
CA HIS A 37 4.76 -8.42 -6.03
C HIS A 37 5.91 -7.97 -6.95
N GLY A 38 7.06 -7.69 -6.35
CA GLY A 38 8.25 -7.33 -7.12
C GLY A 38 8.30 -5.90 -7.62
N THR A 39 7.32 -5.08 -7.29
CA THR A 39 7.29 -3.68 -7.68
C THR A 39 8.34 -2.88 -6.90
N THR A 40 8.93 -1.88 -7.54
CA THR A 40 9.79 -0.94 -6.83
C THR A 40 8.97 -0.24 -5.75
N PRO A 41 9.42 -0.27 -4.48
CA PRO A 41 8.65 0.35 -3.40
C PRO A 41 8.43 1.84 -3.62
N VAL A 42 7.24 2.30 -3.25
CA VAL A 42 6.85 3.71 -3.35
C VAL A 42 6.22 4.18 -2.05
N ALA A 43 6.23 5.48 -1.83
CA ALA A 43 5.61 6.10 -0.67
C ALA A 43 4.08 6.05 -0.80
N GLN A 44 3.39 6.50 0.24
CA GLN A 44 1.94 6.60 0.20
C GLN A 44 1.49 7.46 -0.99
N ALA A 45 0.47 7.00 -1.70
CA ALA A 45 -0.10 7.76 -2.80
C ALA A 45 -0.72 9.06 -2.29
N ALA A 46 -0.79 10.08 -3.18
CA ALA A 46 -1.46 11.33 -2.85
C ALA A 46 -2.94 11.10 -2.56
N ALA A 47 -3.52 11.99 -1.77
CA ALA A 47 -4.93 11.90 -1.44
C ALA A 47 -5.79 11.96 -2.72
N ILE A 48 -6.84 11.14 -2.73
CA ILE A 48 -7.81 11.11 -3.82
C ILE A 48 -9.11 11.69 -3.27
N THR A 49 -9.60 12.74 -3.90
CA THR A 49 -10.79 13.44 -3.43
C THR A 49 -12.03 12.55 -3.57
N ALA A 50 -12.82 12.48 -2.51
CA ALA A 50 -14.10 11.78 -2.57
C ALA A 50 -15.06 12.50 -3.50
N LEU A 51 -15.87 11.72 -4.22
CA LEU A 51 -16.84 12.26 -5.16
C LEU A 51 -18.25 12.11 -4.62
N THR A 52 -19.15 12.99 -5.08
CA THR A 52 -20.57 12.86 -4.80
C THR A 52 -21.23 12.00 -5.87
N ASN A 53 -22.46 11.55 -5.61
CA ASN A 53 -23.21 10.78 -6.59
C ASN A 53 -23.66 11.62 -7.79
N THR A 54 -23.47 12.94 -7.75
CA THR A 54 -23.78 13.84 -8.85
C THR A 54 -22.55 14.22 -9.67
N ALA A 55 -21.39 13.60 -9.39
CA ALA A 55 -20.17 13.88 -10.13
C ALA A 55 -20.35 13.54 -11.62
N THR A 56 -19.65 14.29 -12.48
CA THR A 56 -19.68 14.04 -13.92
C THR A 56 -18.91 12.78 -14.27
N GLY A 57 -19.14 12.23 -15.45
CA GLY A 57 -18.39 11.08 -15.94
C GLY A 57 -16.87 11.35 -16.00
N THR A 58 -16.48 12.55 -16.37
CA THR A 58 -15.05 12.93 -16.41
C THR A 58 -14.45 12.94 -15.01
N GLU A 59 -15.15 13.46 -14.02
CA GLU A 59 -14.68 13.46 -12.64
C GLU A 59 -14.53 12.04 -12.10
N ILE A 60 -15.49 11.18 -12.39
CA ILE A 60 -15.45 9.78 -11.98
C ILE A 60 -14.29 9.06 -12.66
N ALA A 61 -14.09 9.26 -13.95
CA ALA A 61 -12.98 8.64 -14.67
C ALA A 61 -11.63 9.08 -14.11
N THR A 62 -11.46 10.34 -13.76
CA THR A 62 -10.24 10.86 -13.17
C THR A 62 -9.95 10.19 -11.83
N ALA A 63 -10.98 10.06 -10.98
CA ALA A 63 -10.82 9.44 -9.67
C ALA A 63 -10.49 7.94 -9.80
N VAL A 64 -11.17 7.23 -10.70
CA VAL A 64 -10.90 5.81 -10.93
C VAL A 64 -9.50 5.60 -11.46
N ASN A 65 -9.04 6.42 -12.38
CA ASN A 65 -7.69 6.32 -12.92
C ASN A 65 -6.65 6.61 -11.85
N ALA A 66 -6.89 7.53 -10.94
CA ALA A 66 -6.00 7.79 -9.81
C ALA A 66 -5.88 6.57 -8.91
N ILE A 67 -6.99 5.88 -8.64
CA ILE A 67 -7.01 4.65 -7.84
C ILE A 67 -6.22 3.55 -8.56
N ILE A 68 -6.45 3.37 -9.84
CA ILE A 68 -5.75 2.36 -10.64
C ILE A 68 -4.24 2.61 -10.58
N THR A 69 -3.80 3.85 -10.77
CA THR A 69 -2.39 4.21 -10.71
C THR A 69 -1.80 3.93 -9.33
N ALA A 70 -2.52 4.27 -8.26
CA ALA A 70 -2.06 4.01 -6.90
C ALA A 70 -1.87 2.51 -6.65
N LEU A 71 -2.80 1.68 -7.10
CA LEU A 71 -2.71 0.24 -6.96
C LEU A 71 -1.54 -0.34 -7.76
N LYS A 72 -1.33 0.12 -8.98
CA LYS A 72 -0.23 -0.32 -9.82
C LYS A 72 1.13 0.04 -9.22
N ASN A 73 1.24 1.26 -8.71
CA ASN A 73 2.50 1.72 -8.11
C ASN A 73 2.88 0.92 -6.88
N LYS A 74 1.90 0.43 -6.13
CA LYS A 74 2.14 -0.44 -4.98
C LYS A 74 2.38 -1.89 -5.37
N GLY A 75 2.09 -2.26 -6.60
CA GLY A 75 2.21 -3.65 -7.03
C GLY A 75 1.02 -4.51 -6.69
N LEU A 76 -0.11 -3.91 -6.31
CA LEU A 76 -1.32 -4.67 -5.96
C LEU A 76 -2.07 -5.13 -7.21
N THR A 77 -1.81 -4.53 -8.35
CA THR A 77 -2.32 -4.95 -9.65
C THR A 77 -1.27 -4.67 -10.71
N ALA A 78 -1.40 -5.34 -11.82
CA ALA A 78 -0.47 -5.17 -12.93
C ALA A 78 -0.71 -3.87 -13.70
#